data_7623b4b4ff43da4dc36ca3c81750607b
#
_entry.id   7623b4b4ff43da4dc36ca3c81750607b
#
_cell.length_a   1.000
_cell.length_b   1.000
_cell.length_c   1.000
_cell.angle_alpha   90.00
_cell.angle_beta   90.00
_cell.angle_gamma   90.00
#
_symmetry.space_group_name_H-M   'P 1'
#
loop_
_entity.id
_entity.type
_entity.pdbx_description
1 polymer ?
#
loop_
_entity_poly.entity_id
_entity_poly.type
_entity_poly.pdbx_seq_one_letter_code
_entity_poly.pdbx_strand_id
1 'polypeptide(L)'
;MVAKKETTKKETTKKTTKKTTAKKEAVKTVVEKKVSKVAKKSLEDLKTVVREEKAVETPKEEVKEVKVEVPAKREPKKDKFGRSQATGKKKNAIARVFVKLGKGKITVNDRDMKDYFPRPVLQMIITQPFVVTNRLGEFDVVCTATGGGLSGQAYALRHGISRALDLFEPELHTALKKAGFLTRDSRVVERKKPGLSKARKRFQFSKR
;
A
#
# COMPACT_ATOMS: atom_id res chain seq x y z
N MET A 1 40.98 -34.23 -28.32
CA MET A 1 40.19 -33.17 -29.00
C MET A 1 39.38 -32.24 -28.07
N VAL A 2 39.53 -32.31 -26.77
CA VAL A 2 38.75 -31.51 -25.81
C VAL A 2 39.42 -30.18 -25.44
N ALA A 3 40.76 -30.09 -25.44
CA ALA A 3 41.50 -28.89 -25.03
C ALA A 3 41.41 -27.67 -25.96
N LYS A 4 41.13 -27.90 -27.28
CA LYS A 4 41.01 -26.79 -28.26
C LYS A 4 39.70 -26.02 -28.26
N LYS A 5 38.61 -26.57 -27.61
CA LYS A 5 37.29 -25.90 -27.52
C LYS A 5 37.20 -24.92 -26.34
N GLU A 6 38.00 -25.06 -25.30
CA GLU A 6 37.96 -24.18 -24.13
C GLU A 6 38.71 -22.85 -24.34
N THR A 7 39.77 -22.83 -25.12
CA THR A 7 40.53 -21.61 -25.42
C THR A 7 39.75 -20.63 -26.29
N THR A 8 38.99 -21.12 -27.27
CA THR A 8 38.15 -20.26 -28.13
C THR A 8 36.97 -19.64 -27.39
N LYS A 9 36.45 -20.32 -26.38
CA LYS A 9 35.31 -19.81 -25.55
C LYS A 9 35.73 -18.70 -24.56
N LYS A 10 37.00 -18.72 -24.10
CA LYS A 10 37.56 -17.68 -23.20
C LYS A 10 37.94 -16.39 -23.97
N GLU A 11 38.32 -16.47 -25.22
CA GLU A 11 38.65 -15.29 -26.04
C GLU A 11 37.39 -14.55 -26.52
N THR A 12 36.34 -15.26 -26.88
CA THR A 12 35.05 -14.63 -27.25
C THR A 12 34.37 -13.90 -26.10
N THR A 13 34.45 -14.42 -24.88
CA THR A 13 33.88 -13.74 -23.68
C THR A 13 34.66 -12.49 -23.29
N LYS A 14 36.00 -12.46 -23.44
CA LYS A 14 36.82 -11.25 -23.18
C LYS A 14 36.60 -10.14 -24.21
N LYS A 15 36.30 -10.46 -25.48
CA LYS A 15 36.00 -9.45 -26.52
C LYS A 15 34.63 -8.83 -26.35
N THR A 16 33.62 -9.59 -25.89
CA THR A 16 32.26 -9.07 -25.62
C THR A 16 32.22 -8.18 -24.38
N THR A 17 32.93 -8.51 -23.31
CA THR A 17 32.98 -7.67 -22.10
C THR A 17 33.68 -6.33 -22.31
N LYS A 18 34.80 -6.28 -23.09
CA LYS A 18 35.45 -5.01 -23.44
C LYS A 18 34.60 -4.10 -24.33
N LYS A 19 33.78 -4.66 -25.23
CA LYS A 19 32.88 -3.87 -26.09
C LYS A 19 31.68 -3.29 -25.36
N THR A 20 31.19 -3.96 -24.28
CA THR A 20 30.09 -3.48 -23.45
C THR A 20 30.53 -2.41 -22.44
N THR A 21 31.74 -2.45 -21.89
CA THR A 21 32.28 -1.39 -21.02
C THR A 21 32.54 -0.10 -21.77
N ALA A 22 33.19 -0.16 -22.95
CA ALA A 22 33.43 1.02 -23.80
C ALA A 22 32.09 1.70 -24.23
N LYS A 23 31.04 0.92 -24.53
CA LYS A 23 29.74 1.47 -24.90
C LYS A 23 28.99 2.12 -23.70
N LYS A 24 29.21 1.63 -22.47
CA LYS A 24 28.64 2.24 -21.24
C LYS A 24 29.32 3.56 -20.87
N GLU A 25 30.63 3.68 -21.07
CA GLU A 25 31.35 4.93 -20.80
C GLU A 25 31.02 6.01 -21.85
N ALA A 26 30.90 5.67 -23.12
CA ALA A 26 30.46 6.61 -24.15
C ALA A 26 29.03 7.14 -23.92
N VAL A 27 28.14 6.29 -23.43
CA VAL A 27 26.74 6.72 -23.07
C VAL A 27 26.72 7.64 -21.86
N LYS A 28 27.57 7.39 -20.83
CA LYS A 28 27.66 8.27 -19.65
C LYS A 28 28.11 9.69 -20.01
N THR A 29 29.16 9.81 -20.85
CA THR A 29 29.68 11.12 -21.25
C THR A 29 28.71 11.92 -22.13
N VAL A 30 27.88 11.26 -22.93
CA VAL A 30 26.82 11.91 -23.74
C VAL A 30 25.66 12.36 -22.86
N VAL A 31 25.29 11.57 -21.85
CA VAL A 31 24.21 11.93 -20.90
C VAL A 31 24.63 13.11 -20.01
N GLU A 32 25.86 13.12 -19.48
CA GLU A 32 26.38 14.24 -18.68
C GLU A 32 26.46 15.55 -19.47
N LYS A 33 26.88 15.51 -20.74
CA LYS A 33 26.87 16.69 -21.61
C LYS A 33 25.47 17.19 -21.97
N LYS A 34 24.47 16.31 -22.07
CA LYS A 34 23.06 16.70 -22.28
C LYS A 34 22.44 17.30 -21.02
N VAL A 35 22.68 16.72 -19.85
CA VAL A 35 22.18 17.20 -18.56
C VAL A 35 22.76 18.59 -18.23
N SER A 36 24.05 18.83 -18.49
CA SER A 36 24.66 20.15 -18.26
C SER A 36 24.16 21.25 -19.21
N LYS A 37 23.77 20.89 -20.44
CA LYS A 37 23.15 21.86 -21.38
C LYS A 37 21.70 22.19 -21.01
N VAL A 38 20.92 21.20 -20.53
CA VAL A 38 19.54 21.41 -20.07
C VAL A 38 19.50 22.22 -18.78
N ALA A 39 20.42 21.97 -17.83
CA ALA A 39 20.51 22.73 -16.58
C ALA A 39 20.88 24.23 -16.81
N LYS A 40 21.74 24.53 -17.79
CA LYS A 40 22.07 25.93 -18.11
C LYS A 40 20.91 26.68 -18.77
N LYS A 41 20.12 26.01 -19.63
CA LYS A 41 18.97 26.61 -20.29
C LYS A 41 17.81 26.92 -19.32
N SER A 42 17.56 26.02 -18.35
CA SER A 42 16.54 26.24 -17.31
C SER A 42 16.86 27.36 -16.31
N LEU A 43 18.15 27.67 -16.10
CA LEU A 43 18.60 28.78 -15.24
C LEU A 43 18.45 30.17 -15.90
N GLU A 44 18.53 30.23 -17.21
CA GLU A 44 18.27 31.47 -17.96
C GLU A 44 16.77 31.76 -18.04
N ASP A 45 15.94 30.75 -18.30
CA ASP A 45 14.48 30.88 -18.34
C ASP A 45 13.89 31.30 -16.97
N LEU A 46 14.45 30.80 -15.85
CA LEU A 46 14.04 31.21 -14.49
C LEU A 46 14.39 32.67 -14.15
N LYS A 47 15.48 33.20 -14.71
CA LYS A 47 15.85 34.60 -14.48
C LYS A 47 14.96 35.59 -15.24
N THR A 48 14.38 35.20 -16.38
CA THR A 48 13.43 36.02 -17.13
C THR A 48 12.05 36.05 -16.47
N VAL A 49 11.56 34.89 -15.97
CA VAL A 49 10.28 34.80 -15.25
C VAL A 49 10.28 35.61 -13.94
N VAL A 50 11.37 35.60 -13.16
CA VAL A 50 11.51 36.39 -11.92
C VAL A 50 11.56 37.91 -12.18
N ARG A 51 11.92 38.34 -13.40
CA ARG A 51 11.99 39.75 -13.76
C ARG A 51 10.63 40.33 -14.19
N GLU A 52 9.73 39.50 -14.71
CA GLU A 52 8.37 39.88 -15.10
C GLU A 52 7.38 39.90 -13.91
N GLU A 53 7.59 39.13 -12.85
CA GLU A 53 6.73 39.12 -11.66
C GLU A 53 6.85 40.36 -10.75
N LYS A 54 7.85 41.23 -10.95
CA LYS A 54 8.03 42.46 -10.18
C LYS A 54 7.19 43.67 -10.65
N ALA A 55 6.41 43.52 -11.71
CA ALA A 55 5.68 44.62 -12.32
C ALA A 55 4.13 44.55 -12.21
N VAL A 56 3.60 43.61 -11.44
CA VAL A 56 2.16 43.50 -11.20
C VAL A 56 1.86 43.81 -9.75
N GLU A 57 1.42 45.03 -9.47
CA GLU A 57 0.83 45.45 -8.20
C GLU A 57 -0.46 44.65 -7.98
N THR A 58 -0.50 43.82 -6.94
CA THR A 58 -1.69 43.10 -6.52
C THR A 58 -2.59 43.97 -5.68
N PRO A 59 -3.90 44.07 -5.97
CA PRO A 59 -4.85 44.66 -5.05
C PRO A 59 -4.96 43.76 -3.81
N LYS A 60 -4.91 44.40 -2.64
CA LYS A 60 -5.13 43.73 -1.35
C LYS A 60 -6.58 43.24 -1.27
N GLU A 61 -6.81 41.97 -1.60
CA GLU A 61 -8.02 41.27 -1.18
C GLU A 61 -7.84 40.80 0.28
N GLU A 62 -8.76 41.25 1.12
CA GLU A 62 -8.89 40.83 2.50
C GLU A 62 -9.09 39.31 2.54
N VAL A 63 -8.05 38.58 2.91
CA VAL A 63 -8.15 37.16 3.22
C VAL A 63 -8.98 37.02 4.50
N LYS A 64 -10.29 36.79 4.36
CA LYS A 64 -11.14 36.36 5.46
C LYS A 64 -10.51 35.04 5.97
N GLU A 65 -9.97 35.09 7.18
CA GLU A 65 -9.51 33.89 7.90
C GLU A 65 -10.69 32.92 8.02
N VAL A 66 -10.71 31.95 7.13
CA VAL A 66 -11.57 30.78 7.31
C VAL A 66 -10.99 30.03 8.52
N LYS A 67 -11.58 30.24 9.70
CA LYS A 67 -11.34 29.39 10.86
C LYS A 67 -11.64 27.95 10.44
N VAL A 68 -10.57 27.23 10.09
CA VAL A 68 -10.63 25.77 9.94
C VAL A 68 -10.94 25.24 11.35
N GLU A 69 -12.19 24.90 11.60
CA GLU A 69 -12.57 24.18 12.79
C GLU A 69 -11.76 22.90 12.84
N VAL A 70 -10.78 22.87 13.72
CA VAL A 70 -9.99 21.67 13.99
C VAL A 70 -10.97 20.63 14.52
N PRO A 71 -11.21 19.50 13.82
CA PRO A 71 -12.19 18.52 14.26
C PRO A 71 -11.82 18.07 15.68
N ALA A 72 -12.78 18.13 16.59
CA ALA A 72 -12.61 17.81 18.00
C ALA A 72 -11.78 16.54 18.17
N LYS A 73 -10.72 16.62 18.98
CA LYS A 73 -9.77 15.52 19.22
C LYS A 73 -10.56 14.32 19.73
N ARG A 74 -10.64 13.25 18.96
CA ARG A 74 -11.38 12.04 19.32
C ARG A 74 -10.70 11.40 20.53
N GLU A 75 -11.49 11.01 21.52
CA GLU A 75 -10.98 10.32 22.70
C GLU A 75 -10.67 8.83 22.38
N PRO A 76 -9.58 8.26 22.91
CA PRO A 76 -9.27 6.85 22.75
C PRO A 76 -10.31 5.99 23.48
N LYS A 77 -10.88 5.00 22.78
CA LYS A 77 -11.83 4.04 23.33
C LYS A 77 -11.12 2.76 23.70
N LYS A 78 -10.81 2.58 24.98
CA LYS A 78 -10.18 1.37 25.53
C LYS A 78 -11.12 0.69 26.52
N ASP A 79 -11.12 -0.64 26.50
CA ASP A 79 -11.83 -1.46 27.47
C ASP A 79 -11.18 -1.39 28.86
N LYS A 80 -11.86 -1.94 29.89
CA LYS A 80 -11.33 -2.07 31.27
C LYS A 80 -9.97 -2.76 31.36
N PHE A 81 -9.60 -3.57 30.34
CA PHE A 81 -8.34 -4.29 30.23
C PHE A 81 -7.28 -3.55 29.37
N GLY A 82 -7.49 -2.28 29.07
CA GLY A 82 -6.57 -1.50 28.21
C GLY A 82 -6.51 -1.95 26.75
N ARG A 83 -7.51 -2.72 26.29
CA ARG A 83 -7.62 -3.21 24.90
C ARG A 83 -8.59 -2.35 24.11
N SER A 84 -8.31 -2.17 22.82
CA SER A 84 -9.33 -1.67 21.88
C SER A 84 -9.95 -2.84 21.12
N GLN A 85 -11.27 -2.78 20.93
CA GLN A 85 -12.03 -3.80 20.20
C GLN A 85 -12.63 -3.21 18.94
N ALA A 86 -12.46 -3.93 17.81
CA ALA A 86 -13.14 -3.58 16.58
C ALA A 86 -13.50 -4.82 15.76
N THR A 87 -14.52 -4.65 14.90
CA THR A 87 -14.95 -5.70 13.96
C THR A 87 -14.58 -5.30 12.54
N GLY A 88 -13.88 -6.16 11.82
CA GLY A 88 -13.62 -6.03 10.41
C GLY A 88 -14.49 -6.98 9.58
N LYS A 89 -14.89 -6.56 8.38
CA LYS A 89 -15.75 -7.38 7.49
C LYS A 89 -15.25 -7.27 6.06
N LYS A 90 -15.21 -8.41 5.34
CA LYS A 90 -14.94 -8.47 3.90
C LYS A 90 -15.77 -9.58 3.26
N LYS A 91 -16.73 -9.22 2.40
CA LYS A 91 -17.75 -10.14 1.88
C LYS A 91 -18.44 -10.87 3.04
N ASN A 92 -18.34 -12.20 3.08
CA ASN A 92 -18.91 -13.05 4.13
C ASN A 92 -17.94 -13.30 5.30
N ALA A 93 -16.68 -12.84 5.20
CA ALA A 93 -15.72 -12.99 6.28
C ALA A 93 -15.93 -11.88 7.33
N ILE A 94 -15.97 -12.29 8.60
CA ILE A 94 -16.12 -11.42 9.76
C ILE A 94 -14.94 -11.69 10.69
N ALA A 95 -14.27 -10.64 11.14
CA ALA A 95 -13.17 -10.73 12.09
C ALA A 95 -13.46 -9.82 13.28
N ARG A 96 -13.45 -10.37 14.49
CA ARG A 96 -13.44 -9.62 15.74
C ARG A 96 -11.99 -9.51 16.21
N VAL A 97 -11.52 -8.31 16.44
CA VAL A 97 -10.11 -8.02 16.74
C VAL A 97 -10.02 -7.26 18.05
N PHE A 98 -9.11 -7.71 18.90
CA PHE A 98 -8.69 -7.05 20.13
C PHE A 98 -7.22 -6.67 20.00
N VAL A 99 -6.90 -5.41 20.22
CA VAL A 99 -5.53 -4.87 20.17
C VAL A 99 -5.15 -4.34 21.54
N LYS A 100 -3.98 -4.73 22.03
CA LYS A 100 -3.35 -4.22 23.26
C LYS A 100 -1.87 -3.92 23.00
N LEU A 101 -1.25 -3.12 23.82
CA LEU A 101 0.20 -2.95 23.80
C LEU A 101 0.89 -4.27 24.18
N GLY A 102 1.96 -4.62 23.47
CA GLY A 102 2.65 -5.89 23.69
C GLY A 102 3.90 -6.06 22.85
N LYS A 103 4.20 -7.28 22.46
CA LYS A 103 5.44 -7.67 21.76
C LYS A 103 5.26 -7.99 20.28
N GLY A 104 4.11 -7.66 19.70
CA GLY A 104 3.80 -7.90 18.29
C GLY A 104 3.27 -9.32 17.99
N LYS A 105 2.77 -10.05 18.99
CA LYS A 105 2.21 -11.38 18.77
C LYS A 105 0.80 -11.26 18.19
N ILE A 106 0.54 -11.95 17.05
CA ILE A 106 -0.79 -12.01 16.41
C ILE A 106 -1.31 -13.43 16.48
N THR A 107 -2.42 -13.62 17.21
CA THR A 107 -3.10 -14.92 17.33
C THR A 107 -4.46 -14.86 16.62
N VAL A 108 -4.78 -15.90 15.85
CA VAL A 108 -6.02 -16.01 15.06
C VAL A 108 -6.68 -17.35 15.37
N ASN A 109 -7.88 -17.32 15.94
CA ASN A 109 -8.59 -18.52 16.37
C ASN A 109 -7.68 -19.47 17.18
N ASP A 110 -7.01 -18.91 18.19
CA ASP A 110 -6.10 -19.60 19.13
C ASP A 110 -4.84 -20.24 18.48
N ARG A 111 -4.54 -19.92 17.21
CA ARG A 111 -3.34 -20.34 16.48
C ARG A 111 -2.48 -19.12 16.14
N ASP A 112 -1.19 -19.33 15.95
CA ASP A 112 -0.31 -18.27 15.48
C ASP A 112 -0.68 -17.86 14.03
N MET A 113 -0.51 -16.57 13.71
CA MET A 113 -0.82 -16.03 12.40
C MET A 113 -0.11 -16.80 11.26
N LYS A 114 1.12 -17.26 11.48
CA LYS A 114 1.91 -17.98 10.46
C LYS A 114 1.31 -19.36 10.13
N ASP A 115 0.79 -20.06 11.15
CA ASP A 115 0.18 -21.38 10.99
C ASP A 115 -1.21 -21.27 10.37
N TYR A 116 -1.98 -20.26 10.77
CA TYR A 116 -3.33 -20.05 10.24
C TYR A 116 -3.32 -19.53 8.78
N PHE A 117 -2.37 -18.64 8.45
CA PHE A 117 -2.17 -18.09 7.09
C PHE A 117 -0.82 -18.54 6.53
N PRO A 118 -0.71 -19.73 5.91
CA PRO A 118 0.57 -20.23 5.40
C PRO A 118 1.12 -19.40 4.22
N ARG A 119 0.25 -18.65 3.51
CA ARG A 119 0.67 -17.82 2.39
C ARG A 119 1.27 -16.50 2.87
N PRO A 120 2.55 -16.17 2.54
CA PRO A 120 3.22 -14.96 3.04
C PRO A 120 2.53 -13.66 2.58
N VAL A 121 1.89 -13.67 1.41
CA VAL A 121 1.10 -12.52 0.92
C VAL A 121 -0.05 -12.17 1.87
N LEU A 122 -0.74 -13.17 2.46
CA LEU A 122 -1.83 -12.91 3.40
C LEU A 122 -1.29 -12.36 4.73
N GLN A 123 -0.14 -12.82 5.18
CA GLN A 123 0.55 -12.30 6.37
C GLN A 123 0.93 -10.83 6.16
N MET A 124 1.50 -10.50 4.99
CA MET A 124 1.81 -9.13 4.61
C MET A 124 0.56 -8.23 4.63
N ILE A 125 -0.58 -8.69 4.11
CA ILE A 125 -1.84 -7.93 4.13
C ILE A 125 -2.27 -7.61 5.55
N ILE A 126 -2.14 -8.55 6.49
CA ILE A 126 -2.52 -8.36 7.90
C ILE A 126 -1.61 -7.35 8.60
N THR A 127 -0.32 -7.33 8.26
CA THR A 127 0.67 -6.42 8.87
C THR A 127 0.67 -5.02 8.27
N GLN A 128 0.09 -4.80 7.08
CA GLN A 128 0.03 -3.48 6.41
C GLN A 128 -0.39 -2.30 7.31
N PRO A 129 -1.44 -2.39 8.15
CA PRO A 129 -1.81 -1.29 9.03
C PRO A 129 -0.70 -0.83 9.96
N PHE A 130 0.07 -1.78 10.52
CA PHE A 130 1.19 -1.49 11.42
C PHE A 130 2.37 -0.85 10.67
N VAL A 131 2.61 -1.26 9.41
CA VAL A 131 3.66 -0.67 8.56
C VAL A 131 3.33 0.80 8.25
N VAL A 132 2.08 1.09 7.86
CA VAL A 132 1.64 2.46 7.51
C VAL A 132 1.65 3.38 8.73
N THR A 133 1.43 2.85 9.92
CA THR A 133 1.47 3.62 11.18
C THR A 133 2.84 3.65 11.84
N ASN A 134 3.86 2.98 11.27
CA ASN A 134 5.20 2.80 11.84
C ASN A 134 5.20 2.19 13.26
N ARG A 135 4.23 1.32 13.56
CA ARG A 135 4.02 0.69 14.87
C ARG A 135 4.20 -0.83 14.83
N LEU A 136 5.21 -1.30 14.07
CA LEU A 136 5.52 -2.74 13.98
C LEU A 136 6.07 -3.25 15.32
N GLY A 137 5.47 -4.36 15.81
CA GLY A 137 5.96 -5.03 17.02
C GLY A 137 5.51 -4.42 18.35
N GLU A 138 4.75 -3.33 18.36
CA GLU A 138 4.29 -2.66 19.59
C GLU A 138 2.95 -3.20 20.11
N PHE A 139 2.19 -3.90 19.27
CA PHE A 139 0.84 -4.35 19.60
C PHE A 139 0.68 -5.86 19.52
N ASP A 140 0.11 -6.44 20.56
CA ASP A 140 -0.42 -7.80 20.54
C ASP A 140 -1.85 -7.79 20.02
N VAL A 141 -2.16 -8.73 19.14
CA VAL A 141 -3.48 -8.86 18.51
C VAL A 141 -4.06 -10.24 18.77
N VAL A 142 -5.24 -10.27 19.36
CA VAL A 142 -6.05 -11.47 19.48
C VAL A 142 -7.28 -11.31 18.60
N CYS A 143 -7.52 -12.26 17.71
CA CYS A 143 -8.64 -12.17 16.79
C CYS A 143 -9.36 -13.48 16.57
N THR A 144 -10.68 -13.37 16.39
CA THR A 144 -11.54 -14.47 15.97
C THR A 144 -12.03 -14.18 14.57
N ALA A 145 -11.74 -15.08 13.62
CA ALA A 145 -12.15 -14.95 12.21
C ALA A 145 -13.13 -16.07 11.85
N THR A 146 -14.27 -15.70 11.26
CA THR A 146 -15.33 -16.62 10.85
C THR A 146 -15.82 -16.31 9.45
N GLY A 147 -16.33 -17.33 8.76
CA GLY A 147 -16.93 -17.20 7.42
C GLY A 147 -15.93 -16.92 6.31
N GLY A 148 -16.41 -16.98 5.07
CA GLY A 148 -15.60 -16.74 3.89
C GLY A 148 -14.46 -17.76 3.71
N GLY A 149 -13.35 -17.31 3.14
CA GLY A 149 -12.12 -18.09 3.00
C GLY A 149 -10.91 -17.30 3.49
N LEU A 150 -9.73 -17.94 3.58
CA LEU A 150 -8.50 -17.37 4.14
C LEU A 150 -8.17 -15.97 3.59
N SER A 151 -8.29 -15.77 2.26
CA SER A 151 -8.08 -14.45 1.67
C SER A 151 -9.09 -13.41 2.18
N GLY A 152 -10.39 -13.78 2.26
CA GLY A 152 -11.43 -12.89 2.80
C GLY A 152 -11.20 -12.55 4.27
N GLN A 153 -10.79 -13.54 5.07
CA GLN A 153 -10.48 -13.37 6.48
C GLN A 153 -9.27 -12.47 6.70
N ALA A 154 -8.19 -12.61 5.90
CA ALA A 154 -7.02 -11.72 5.99
C ALA A 154 -7.38 -10.25 5.74
N TYR A 155 -8.21 -9.96 4.73
CA TYR A 155 -8.71 -8.60 4.48
C TYR A 155 -9.67 -8.12 5.58
N ALA A 156 -10.51 -9.00 6.13
CA ALA A 156 -11.37 -8.66 7.27
C ALA A 156 -10.53 -8.33 8.52
N LEU A 157 -9.47 -9.10 8.78
CA LEU A 157 -8.51 -8.82 9.84
C LEU A 157 -7.81 -7.48 9.64
N ARG A 158 -7.30 -7.19 8.44
CA ARG A 158 -6.70 -5.88 8.12
C ARG A 158 -7.65 -4.74 8.47
N HIS A 159 -8.90 -4.82 8.01
CA HIS A 159 -9.91 -3.81 8.31
C HIS A 159 -10.22 -3.72 9.82
N GLY A 160 -10.30 -4.85 10.52
CA GLY A 160 -10.52 -4.90 11.97
C GLY A 160 -9.39 -4.28 12.77
N ILE A 161 -8.14 -4.64 12.43
CA ILE A 161 -6.92 -4.08 13.05
C ILE A 161 -6.87 -2.56 12.85
N SER A 162 -7.10 -2.08 11.63
CA SER A 162 -7.07 -0.64 11.34
C SER A 162 -8.10 0.14 12.15
N ARG A 163 -9.31 -0.40 12.32
CA ARG A 163 -10.34 0.21 13.16
C ARG A 163 -10.01 0.15 14.66
N ALA A 164 -9.36 -0.94 15.10
CA ALA A 164 -8.94 -1.07 16.49
C ALA A 164 -7.79 -0.09 16.81
N LEU A 165 -6.84 0.11 15.89
CA LEU A 165 -5.79 1.11 16.02
C LEU A 165 -6.36 2.54 16.07
N ASP A 166 -7.34 2.85 15.22
CA ASP A 166 -8.03 4.15 15.21
C ASP A 166 -8.75 4.44 16.54
N LEU A 167 -9.32 3.41 17.18
CA LEU A 167 -9.93 3.53 18.50
C LEU A 167 -8.90 3.62 19.63
N PHE A 168 -7.74 3.01 19.45
CA PHE A 168 -6.66 3.01 20.43
C PHE A 168 -5.90 4.34 20.43
N GLU A 169 -5.52 4.82 19.25
CA GLU A 169 -4.82 6.09 19.00
C GLU A 169 -5.51 6.86 17.87
N PRO A 170 -6.37 7.84 18.18
CA PRO A 170 -7.10 8.61 17.19
C PRO A 170 -6.20 9.42 16.23
N GLU A 171 -4.96 9.70 16.62
CA GLU A 171 -3.98 10.41 15.78
C GLU A 171 -3.62 9.62 14.50
N LEU A 172 -3.69 8.29 14.55
CA LEU A 172 -3.42 7.40 13.42
C LEU A 172 -4.53 7.42 12.36
N HIS A 173 -5.70 8.01 12.67
CA HIS A 173 -6.86 8.06 11.78
C HIS A 173 -6.49 8.56 10.38
N THR A 174 -5.77 9.68 10.30
CA THR A 174 -5.43 10.31 9.03
C THR A 174 -4.56 9.42 8.14
N ALA A 175 -3.56 8.75 8.70
CA ALA A 175 -2.69 7.83 7.99
C ALA A 175 -3.47 6.60 7.49
N LEU A 176 -4.28 5.98 8.37
CA LEU A 176 -5.09 4.81 8.03
C LEU A 176 -6.21 5.14 7.02
N LYS A 177 -6.79 6.34 7.08
CA LYS A 177 -7.81 6.80 6.13
C LYS A 177 -7.22 7.06 4.75
N LYS A 178 -6.05 7.71 4.66
CA LYS A 178 -5.32 7.93 3.40
C LYS A 178 -4.93 6.60 2.74
N ALA A 179 -4.52 5.59 3.51
CA ALA A 179 -4.22 4.25 3.02
C ALA A 179 -5.48 3.43 2.62
N GLY A 180 -6.69 3.93 2.88
CA GLY A 180 -7.96 3.27 2.54
C GLY A 180 -8.31 2.08 3.42
N PHE A 181 -7.66 1.89 4.58
CA PHE A 181 -7.87 0.72 5.44
C PHE A 181 -9.09 0.81 6.34
N LEU A 182 -9.61 2.02 6.59
CA LEU A 182 -10.81 2.23 7.39
C LEU A 182 -12.10 2.05 6.59
N THR A 183 -12.02 2.07 5.26
CA THR A 183 -13.19 1.93 4.40
C THR A 183 -13.52 0.46 4.17
N ARG A 184 -14.77 0.08 4.48
CA ARG A 184 -15.27 -1.26 4.16
C ARG A 184 -15.55 -1.40 2.68
N ASP A 185 -15.09 -2.46 2.05
CA ASP A 185 -15.52 -2.86 0.71
C ASP A 185 -16.94 -3.46 0.76
N SER A 186 -17.89 -2.78 0.15
CA SER A 186 -19.32 -3.17 0.14
C SER A 186 -19.64 -4.25 -0.90
N ARG A 187 -18.72 -4.56 -1.83
CA ARG A 187 -18.96 -5.51 -2.92
C ARG A 187 -19.25 -6.91 -2.39
N VAL A 188 -20.39 -7.47 -2.80
CA VAL A 188 -20.83 -8.83 -2.48
C VAL A 188 -21.13 -9.57 -3.78
N VAL A 189 -21.06 -10.89 -3.76
CA VAL A 189 -21.39 -11.71 -4.93
C VAL A 189 -22.90 -11.58 -5.21
N GLU A 190 -23.25 -11.24 -6.45
CA GLU A 190 -24.66 -11.13 -6.88
C GLU A 190 -25.33 -12.52 -6.84
N ARG A 191 -26.58 -12.57 -6.38
CA ARG A 191 -27.37 -13.79 -6.40
C ARG A 191 -27.70 -14.25 -7.82
N LYS A 192 -27.88 -15.53 -8.02
CA LYS A 192 -28.45 -16.11 -9.27
C LYS A 192 -29.82 -15.50 -9.54
N LYS A 193 -30.10 -15.13 -10.78
CA LYS A 193 -31.41 -14.63 -11.22
C LYS A 193 -32.21 -15.71 -11.93
N PRO A 194 -33.56 -15.73 -11.82
CA PRO A 194 -34.38 -16.63 -12.60
C PRO A 194 -34.18 -16.39 -14.11
N GLY A 195 -34.26 -17.43 -14.93
CA GLY A 195 -34.01 -17.36 -16.37
C GLY A 195 -32.55 -17.20 -16.79
N LEU A 196 -31.59 -17.15 -15.84
CA LEU A 196 -30.18 -17.08 -16.13
C LEU A 196 -29.43 -18.26 -15.50
N SER A 197 -28.30 -18.67 -16.11
CA SER A 197 -27.42 -19.72 -15.59
C SER A 197 -26.67 -19.28 -14.31
N LYS A 198 -26.29 -18.01 -14.22
CA LYS A 198 -25.68 -17.34 -13.04
C LYS A 198 -26.32 -15.95 -12.84
N ALA A 199 -25.70 -15.07 -12.07
CA ALA A 199 -26.21 -13.72 -11.84
C ALA A 199 -26.45 -12.93 -13.13
N ARG A 200 -25.55 -13.05 -14.12
CA ARG A 200 -25.56 -12.31 -15.38
C ARG A 200 -25.39 -13.23 -16.61
N LYS A 201 -24.98 -14.50 -16.46
CA LYS A 201 -24.73 -15.42 -17.55
C LYS A 201 -26.05 -15.96 -18.04
N ARG A 202 -26.36 -15.76 -19.34
CA ARG A 202 -27.52 -16.34 -20.04
C ARG A 202 -27.24 -17.79 -20.41
N PHE A 203 -28.31 -18.55 -20.65
CA PHE A 203 -28.19 -19.86 -21.27
C PHE A 203 -27.77 -19.72 -22.72
N GLN A 204 -26.97 -20.66 -23.20
CA GLN A 204 -26.57 -20.70 -24.59
C GLN A 204 -27.72 -21.33 -25.39
N PHE A 205 -28.07 -20.72 -26.50
CA PHE A 205 -28.99 -21.37 -27.47
C PHE A 205 -28.30 -22.57 -28.11
N SER A 206 -29.06 -23.64 -28.38
CA SER A 206 -28.52 -24.78 -29.11
C SER A 206 -28.20 -24.34 -30.55
N LYS A 207 -26.99 -24.66 -30.99
CA LYS A 207 -26.58 -24.48 -32.38
C LYS A 207 -27.13 -25.69 -33.15
N ARG A 208 -27.94 -25.47 -34.15
CA ARG A 208 -28.33 -26.47 -35.17
C ARG A 208 -27.43 -26.26 -36.37
#